data_6f92851a308b428527deea7fe0ae1a94
#
_entry.id   6f92851a308b428527deea7fe0ae1a94
#
_cell.length_a   1.000
_cell.length_b   1.000
_cell.length_c   1.000
_cell.angle_alpha   90.00
_cell.angle_beta   90.00
_cell.angle_gamma   90.00
#
_symmetry.space_group_name_H-M   'P 1'
#
loop_
_entity.id
_entity.type
_entity.pdbx_description
1 polymer ?
#
loop_
_entity_poly.entity_id
_entity_poly.type
_entity_poly.pdbx_seq_one_letter_code
_entity_poly.pdbx_strand_id
1 'polypeptide(L)'
;MRDVMRAENHDLYFRPEVHIVVEDGRSFVRRTPDRYQVIQATLVDTWASTSAGAFALSENNLYTADAFRDYLSHLSDDGLLAFTRWGFDPPRESLRLLTLGMDALDRLGEKDFASHFMVVREDTAKLQGWGALDTVLISRKPFTAADVARARETAEAAKMEILYLPGATVSNAFAQLLTAPDAQHFLDDYPFDVRTLGDDR
;
A
#
# COMPACT_ATOMS: atom_id res chain seq x y z
N MET A 1 25.36 -0.22 -9.81
CA MET A 1 24.80 0.18 -8.49
C MET A 1 25.46 -0.59 -7.35
N ARG A 2 25.37 -1.91 -7.32
CA ARG A 2 25.89 -2.74 -6.21
C ARG A 2 27.32 -2.35 -5.78
N ASP A 3 28.28 -2.36 -6.70
CA ASP A 3 29.70 -2.11 -6.37
C ASP A 3 30.05 -0.61 -6.41
N VAL A 4 29.46 0.15 -7.33
CA VAL A 4 29.76 1.59 -7.52
C VAL A 4 29.24 2.43 -6.35
N MET A 5 28.08 2.10 -5.79
CA MET A 5 27.45 2.83 -4.67
C MET A 5 27.66 2.14 -3.33
N ARG A 6 28.74 1.37 -3.19
CA ARG A 6 28.98 0.56 -2.00
C ARG A 6 29.17 1.38 -0.74
N ALA A 7 29.90 2.48 -0.83
CA ALA A 7 30.15 3.38 0.29
C ALA A 7 28.86 4.10 0.72
N GLU A 8 28.08 4.59 -0.26
CA GLU A 8 26.86 5.36 -0.05
C GLU A 8 25.73 4.51 0.55
N ASN A 9 25.67 3.23 0.21
CA ASN A 9 24.66 2.31 0.75
C ASN A 9 25.16 1.51 1.98
N HIS A 10 26.31 1.89 2.53
CA HIS A 10 26.86 1.29 3.75
C HIS A 10 26.97 -0.24 3.68
N ASP A 11 27.46 -0.76 2.56
CA ASP A 11 27.62 -2.20 2.31
C ASP A 11 26.29 -3.01 2.34
N LEU A 12 25.14 -2.36 2.22
CA LEU A 12 23.82 -3.01 2.33
C LEU A 12 23.73 -4.30 1.52
N TYR A 13 24.13 -4.25 0.23
CA TYR A 13 24.05 -5.39 -0.68
C TYR A 13 25.08 -6.50 -0.45
N PHE A 14 25.99 -6.32 0.52
CA PHE A 14 27.01 -7.30 0.90
C PHE A 14 26.76 -7.90 2.27
N ARG A 15 25.71 -7.48 2.96
CA ARG A 15 25.33 -8.03 4.26
C ARG A 15 24.77 -9.45 4.09
N PRO A 16 25.11 -10.39 4.97
CA PRO A 16 24.69 -11.80 4.84
C PRO A 16 23.17 -12.00 4.94
N GLU A 17 22.48 -11.10 5.62
CA GLU A 17 21.01 -11.09 5.75
C GLU A 17 20.28 -10.50 4.53
N VAL A 18 21.01 -9.94 3.53
CA VAL A 18 20.42 -9.33 2.34
C VAL A 18 20.55 -10.27 1.14
N HIS A 19 19.42 -10.74 0.65
CA HIS A 19 19.29 -11.57 -0.54
C HIS A 19 18.76 -10.75 -1.71
N ILE A 20 19.60 -10.55 -2.74
CA ILE A 20 19.23 -9.82 -3.94
C ILE A 20 18.70 -10.79 -4.99
N VAL A 21 17.48 -10.55 -5.44
CA VAL A 21 16.87 -11.28 -6.55
C VAL A 21 16.59 -10.30 -7.68
N VAL A 22 16.99 -10.64 -8.91
CA VAL A 22 16.79 -9.79 -10.10
C VAL A 22 15.74 -10.46 -11.00
N GLU A 23 14.49 -10.15 -10.74
CA GLU A 23 13.34 -10.62 -11.52
C GLU A 23 12.12 -9.71 -11.29
N ASP A 24 11.01 -10.01 -11.95
CA ASP A 24 9.73 -9.35 -11.67
C ASP A 24 9.27 -9.66 -10.23
N GLY A 25 8.98 -8.59 -9.46
CA GLY A 25 8.68 -8.72 -8.02
C GLY A 25 7.45 -9.56 -7.72
N ARG A 26 6.38 -9.44 -8.51
CA ARG A 26 5.18 -10.27 -8.32
C ARG A 26 5.45 -11.72 -8.66
N SER A 27 6.16 -11.98 -9.75
CA SER A 27 6.54 -13.33 -10.15
C SER A 27 7.40 -14.00 -9.09
N PHE A 28 8.31 -13.25 -8.44
CA PHE A 28 9.07 -13.71 -7.29
C PHE A 28 8.16 -14.11 -6.14
N VAL A 29 7.27 -13.22 -5.70
CA VAL A 29 6.35 -13.50 -4.58
C VAL A 29 5.47 -14.72 -4.86
N ARG A 30 4.92 -14.85 -6.07
CA ARG A 30 4.08 -16.00 -6.44
C ARG A 30 4.79 -17.34 -6.42
N ARG A 31 6.10 -17.35 -6.70
CA ARG A 31 6.90 -18.58 -6.82
C ARG A 31 7.54 -19.01 -5.51
N THR A 32 7.86 -18.07 -4.63
CA THR A 32 8.53 -18.38 -3.37
C THR A 32 7.64 -19.21 -2.44
N PRO A 33 8.18 -20.20 -1.74
CA PRO A 33 7.45 -20.88 -0.66
C PRO A 33 7.46 -20.08 0.65
N ASP A 34 8.25 -19.01 0.72
CA ASP A 34 8.48 -18.24 1.93
C ASP A 34 7.28 -17.36 2.29
N ARG A 35 7.15 -17.06 3.57
CA ARG A 35 6.22 -16.05 4.10
C ARG A 35 7.00 -14.92 4.73
N TYR A 36 6.48 -13.72 4.58
CA TYR A 36 7.15 -12.48 4.96
C TYR A 36 6.37 -11.75 6.06
N GLN A 37 7.09 -11.18 7.03
CA GLN A 37 6.48 -10.26 8.00
C GLN A 37 6.14 -8.92 7.33
N VAL A 38 6.91 -8.51 6.34
CA VAL A 38 6.65 -7.26 5.59
C VAL A 38 6.90 -7.49 4.12
N ILE A 39 5.91 -7.13 3.29
CA ILE A 39 6.10 -6.94 1.85
C ILE A 39 5.91 -5.45 1.60
N GLN A 40 6.95 -4.79 1.06
CA GLN A 40 6.94 -3.34 0.86
C GLN A 40 7.18 -2.97 -0.61
N ALA A 41 6.38 -2.04 -1.12
CA ALA A 41 6.57 -1.42 -2.42
C ALA A 41 6.39 0.10 -2.32
N THR A 42 7.46 0.84 -2.60
CA THR A 42 7.49 2.30 -2.51
C THR A 42 7.83 2.88 -3.87
N LEU A 43 6.87 3.54 -4.54
CA LEU A 43 7.05 4.20 -5.84
C LEU A 43 7.78 3.32 -6.87
N VAL A 44 7.41 2.04 -6.97
CA VAL A 44 8.10 1.05 -7.80
C VAL A 44 7.80 1.13 -9.31
N ASP A 45 6.88 1.99 -9.71
CA ASP A 45 6.54 2.29 -11.09
C ASP A 45 7.45 3.39 -11.66
N THR A 46 7.65 3.34 -12.98
CA THR A 46 8.47 4.35 -13.67
C THR A 46 7.61 5.54 -14.11
N TRP A 47 8.10 6.76 -13.90
CA TRP A 47 7.48 7.99 -14.42
C TRP A 47 7.27 7.99 -15.94
N ALA A 48 8.06 7.22 -16.67
CA ALA A 48 7.92 7.06 -18.13
C ALA A 48 6.53 6.52 -18.51
N SER A 49 5.93 5.72 -17.65
CA SER A 49 4.58 5.20 -17.88
C SER A 49 3.49 6.24 -17.58
N THR A 50 3.74 7.20 -16.68
CA THR A 50 2.77 8.26 -16.36
C THR A 50 2.76 9.38 -17.38
N SER A 51 3.87 9.66 -18.05
CA SER A 51 3.97 10.67 -19.12
C SER A 51 3.30 10.24 -20.44
N ALA A 52 3.13 8.94 -20.64
CA ALA A 52 2.46 8.38 -21.83
C ALA A 52 0.92 8.33 -21.72
N GLY A 53 0.34 8.88 -20.64
CA GLY A 53 -1.10 8.90 -20.40
C GLY A 53 -1.59 7.75 -19.51
N ALA A 54 -2.79 7.89 -18.99
CA ALA A 54 -3.41 7.06 -17.93
C ALA A 54 -3.48 5.52 -18.21
N PHE A 55 -3.02 5.07 -19.34
CA PHE A 55 -3.02 3.65 -19.72
C PHE A 55 -1.90 2.82 -19.08
N ALA A 56 -0.85 3.46 -18.59
CA ALA A 56 0.32 2.76 -18.06
C ALA A 56 0.07 2.04 -16.71
N LEU A 57 -0.94 2.45 -15.94
CA LEU A 57 -1.34 1.74 -14.72
C LEU A 57 -2.13 0.46 -15.03
N SER A 58 -2.75 0.35 -16.20
CA SER A 58 -3.49 -0.85 -16.60
C SER A 58 -2.59 -2.04 -16.96
N GLU A 59 -1.33 -1.78 -17.28
CA GLU A 59 -0.33 -2.82 -17.58
C GLU A 59 0.57 -3.15 -16.38
N ASN A 60 0.39 -2.46 -15.26
CA ASN A 60 1.20 -2.71 -14.07
C ASN A 60 0.62 -3.86 -13.25
N ASN A 61 1.04 -5.07 -13.54
CA ASN A 61 0.66 -6.31 -12.85
C ASN A 61 0.89 -6.29 -11.31
N LEU A 62 1.54 -5.25 -10.78
CA LEU A 62 1.76 -5.09 -9.33
C LEU A 62 0.54 -4.54 -8.59
N TYR A 63 -0.38 -3.86 -9.30
CA TYR A 63 -1.51 -3.14 -8.70
C TYR A 63 -2.86 -3.68 -9.20
N THR A 64 -3.02 -4.99 -9.09
CA THR A 64 -4.29 -5.69 -9.38
C THR A 64 -4.80 -6.38 -8.11
N ALA A 65 -6.10 -6.68 -8.07
CA ALA A 65 -6.69 -7.45 -6.96
C ALA A 65 -6.05 -8.83 -6.83
N ASP A 66 -5.67 -9.44 -7.95
CA ASP A 66 -4.97 -10.73 -7.97
C ASP A 66 -3.56 -10.61 -7.39
N ALA A 67 -2.84 -9.53 -7.70
CA ALA A 67 -1.52 -9.26 -7.11
C ALA A 67 -1.62 -9.05 -5.59
N PHE A 68 -2.60 -8.27 -5.12
CA PHE A 68 -2.81 -8.04 -3.69
C PHE A 68 -3.17 -9.33 -2.95
N ARG A 69 -3.98 -10.20 -3.56
CA ARG A 69 -4.23 -11.55 -3.02
C ARG A 69 -2.94 -12.38 -2.94
N ASP A 70 -2.11 -12.34 -4.00
CA ASP A 70 -0.81 -13.02 -3.99
C ASP A 70 0.06 -12.51 -2.84
N TYR A 71 0.19 -11.19 -2.66
CA TYR A 71 0.97 -10.60 -1.57
C TYR A 71 0.44 -10.97 -0.18
N LEU A 72 -0.87 -10.78 0.06
CA LEU A 72 -1.49 -11.10 1.35
C LEU A 72 -1.39 -12.60 1.68
N SER A 73 -1.43 -13.47 0.68
CA SER A 73 -1.26 -14.92 0.86
C SER A 73 0.16 -15.32 1.25
N HIS A 74 1.16 -14.49 0.91
CA HIS A 74 2.58 -14.71 1.26
C HIS A 74 3.01 -13.94 2.51
N LEU A 75 2.11 -13.25 3.19
CA LEU A 75 2.39 -12.71 4.51
C LEU A 75 2.32 -13.81 5.58
N SER A 76 3.12 -13.66 6.62
CA SER A 76 2.93 -14.37 7.89
C SER A 76 1.60 -13.94 8.52
N ASP A 77 1.18 -14.65 9.55
CA ASP A 77 -0.12 -14.42 10.22
C ASP A 77 -0.30 -12.99 10.74
N ASP A 78 0.79 -12.38 11.21
CA ASP A 78 0.89 -11.00 11.70
C ASP A 78 1.61 -10.09 10.67
N GLY A 79 1.66 -10.52 9.42
CA GLY A 79 2.37 -9.84 8.35
C GLY A 79 1.68 -8.57 7.87
N LEU A 80 2.48 -7.68 7.31
CA LEU A 80 2.10 -6.36 6.87
C LEU A 80 2.49 -6.11 5.42
N LEU A 81 1.54 -5.66 4.62
CA LEU A 81 1.76 -5.12 3.28
C LEU A 81 1.85 -3.59 3.38
N ALA A 82 2.92 -3.01 2.87
CA ALA A 82 3.16 -1.56 2.93
C ALA A 82 3.36 -1.00 1.51
N PHE A 83 2.46 -0.14 1.08
CA PHE A 83 2.55 0.56 -0.20
C PHE A 83 2.63 2.07 0.02
N THR A 84 3.58 2.72 -0.65
CA THR A 84 3.68 4.18 -0.67
C THR A 84 3.44 4.69 -2.08
N ARG A 85 2.49 5.64 -2.21
CA ARG A 85 2.09 6.28 -3.47
C ARG A 85 1.95 7.78 -3.29
N TRP A 86 1.80 8.49 -4.41
CA TRP A 86 1.52 9.92 -4.38
C TRP A 86 0.17 10.20 -3.71
N GLY A 87 0.20 11.08 -2.72
CA GLY A 87 -0.97 11.59 -2.03
C GLY A 87 -1.57 12.77 -2.79
N PHE A 88 -2.83 12.63 -3.18
CA PHE A 88 -3.64 13.67 -3.82
C PHE A 88 -4.78 14.08 -2.90
N ASP A 89 -5.39 15.22 -3.18
CA ASP A 89 -6.62 15.67 -2.55
C ASP A 89 -7.61 16.13 -3.65
N PRO A 90 -8.71 15.39 -3.88
CA PRO A 90 -9.11 14.10 -3.26
C PRO A 90 -8.16 12.93 -3.61
N PRO A 91 -8.02 11.92 -2.74
CA PRO A 91 -7.11 10.80 -2.94
C PRO A 91 -7.51 9.95 -4.15
N ARG A 92 -6.52 9.46 -4.89
CA ARG A 92 -6.71 8.63 -6.10
C ARG A 92 -5.96 7.30 -5.96
N GLU A 93 -4.64 7.34 -6.12
CA GLU A 93 -3.80 6.13 -6.08
C GLU A 93 -3.86 5.42 -4.73
N SER A 94 -3.71 6.18 -3.65
CA SER A 94 -3.78 5.64 -2.29
C SER A 94 -5.17 5.06 -1.98
N LEU A 95 -6.26 5.67 -2.46
CA LEU A 95 -7.61 5.14 -2.29
C LEU A 95 -7.83 3.85 -3.10
N ARG A 96 -7.25 3.76 -4.31
CA ARG A 96 -7.26 2.51 -5.10
C ARG A 96 -6.54 1.38 -4.40
N LEU A 97 -5.45 1.64 -3.66
CA LEU A 97 -4.80 0.60 -2.85
C LEU A 97 -5.75 -0.01 -1.81
N LEU A 98 -6.66 0.80 -1.24
CA LEU A 98 -7.67 0.28 -0.31
C LEU A 98 -8.64 -0.65 -1.03
N THR A 99 -9.18 -0.26 -2.18
CA THR A 99 -10.13 -1.12 -2.92
C THR A 99 -9.49 -2.44 -3.34
N LEU A 100 -8.24 -2.43 -3.80
CA LEU A 100 -7.47 -3.64 -4.13
C LEU A 100 -7.26 -4.53 -2.89
N GLY A 101 -6.90 -3.93 -1.76
CA GLY A 101 -6.73 -4.64 -0.49
C GLY A 101 -8.06 -5.20 0.03
N MET A 102 -9.16 -4.46 -0.05
CA MET A 102 -10.50 -4.92 0.35
C MET A 102 -10.93 -6.12 -0.47
N ASP A 103 -10.80 -6.06 -1.81
CA ASP A 103 -11.13 -7.20 -2.69
C ASP A 103 -10.27 -8.43 -2.35
N ALA A 104 -8.97 -8.24 -2.17
CA ALA A 104 -8.07 -9.33 -1.81
C ALA A 104 -8.39 -9.94 -0.43
N LEU A 105 -8.70 -9.12 0.57
CA LEU A 105 -9.13 -9.57 1.90
C LEU A 105 -10.47 -10.31 1.84
N ASP A 106 -11.43 -9.80 1.06
CA ASP A 106 -12.73 -10.45 0.85
C ASP A 106 -12.55 -11.86 0.28
N ARG A 107 -11.71 -12.02 -0.72
CA ARG A 107 -11.37 -13.33 -1.32
C ARG A 107 -10.65 -14.27 -0.34
N LEU A 108 -10.03 -13.73 0.70
CA LEU A 108 -9.41 -14.47 1.80
C LEU A 108 -10.35 -14.71 2.98
N GLY A 109 -11.62 -14.28 2.88
CA GLY A 109 -12.67 -14.51 3.86
C GLY A 109 -12.83 -13.44 4.93
N GLU A 110 -12.07 -12.35 4.86
CA GLU A 110 -12.18 -11.22 5.79
C GLU A 110 -13.30 -10.27 5.35
N LYS A 111 -14.07 -9.75 6.31
CA LYS A 111 -15.22 -8.86 6.06
C LYS A 111 -15.16 -7.54 6.82
N ASP A 112 -14.42 -7.48 7.92
CA ASP A 112 -14.20 -6.24 8.68
C ASP A 112 -12.99 -5.49 8.15
N PHE A 113 -13.13 -4.91 6.95
CA PHE A 113 -12.01 -4.23 6.29
C PHE A 113 -11.46 -3.08 7.13
N ALA A 114 -12.30 -2.36 7.86
CA ALA A 114 -11.92 -1.19 8.65
C ALA A 114 -10.80 -1.47 9.66
N SER A 115 -10.71 -2.71 10.15
CA SER A 115 -9.68 -3.12 11.12
C SER A 115 -8.34 -3.54 10.49
N HIS A 116 -8.26 -3.67 9.16
CA HIS A 116 -7.09 -4.17 8.43
C HIS A 116 -6.23 -3.09 7.78
N PHE A 117 -6.66 -1.83 7.83
CA PHE A 117 -5.98 -0.73 7.14
C PHE A 117 -5.50 0.35 8.10
N MET A 118 -4.34 0.93 7.76
CA MET A 118 -3.88 2.22 8.28
C MET A 118 -3.37 3.06 7.13
N VAL A 119 -3.61 4.37 7.17
CA VAL A 119 -3.14 5.30 6.13
C VAL A 119 -2.53 6.52 6.80
N VAL A 120 -1.29 6.82 6.44
CA VAL A 120 -0.57 8.00 6.92
C VAL A 120 0.00 8.77 5.74
N ARG A 121 0.12 10.08 5.88
CA ARG A 121 0.70 10.99 4.89
C ARG A 121 1.98 11.59 5.44
N GLU A 122 3.02 11.60 4.63
CA GLU A 122 4.28 12.25 4.98
C GLU A 122 4.11 13.77 5.10
N ASP A 123 4.89 14.40 5.99
CA ASP A 123 4.90 15.86 6.16
C ASP A 123 5.23 16.55 4.82
N THR A 124 4.25 17.24 4.26
CA THR A 124 4.36 17.92 2.97
C THR A 124 5.42 19.03 2.97
N ALA A 125 5.78 19.57 4.12
CA ALA A 125 6.85 20.57 4.24
C ALA A 125 8.21 20.01 3.81
N LYS A 126 8.42 18.69 3.87
CA LYS A 126 9.66 18.04 3.45
C LYS A 126 9.77 17.82 1.95
N LEU A 127 8.67 17.83 1.21
CA LEU A 127 8.62 17.42 -0.20
C LEU A 127 8.75 18.59 -1.19
N GLN A 128 8.95 19.82 -0.73
CA GLN A 128 9.29 21.02 -1.52
C GLN A 128 8.60 21.11 -2.90
N GLY A 129 7.26 20.98 -2.92
CA GLY A 129 6.46 21.16 -4.15
C GLY A 129 6.21 19.91 -4.98
N TRP A 130 6.69 18.73 -4.57
CA TRP A 130 6.44 17.46 -5.26
C TRP A 130 5.15 16.75 -4.82
N GLY A 131 4.37 17.36 -3.92
CA GLY A 131 3.18 16.74 -3.31
C GLY A 131 3.51 15.92 -2.07
N ALA A 132 2.53 15.22 -1.54
CA ALA A 132 2.67 14.34 -0.38
C ALA A 132 2.84 12.88 -0.81
N LEU A 133 3.38 12.06 0.08
CA LEU A 133 3.39 10.59 -0.07
C LEU A 133 2.44 9.99 0.96
N ASP A 134 1.50 9.19 0.47
CA ASP A 134 0.60 8.40 1.31
C ASP A 134 1.17 6.99 1.45
N THR A 135 1.30 6.51 2.68
CA THR A 135 1.63 5.11 2.97
C THR A 135 0.38 4.40 3.45
N VAL A 136 -0.01 3.37 2.73
CA VAL A 136 -1.11 2.46 3.06
C VAL A 136 -0.51 1.19 3.63
N LEU A 137 -0.90 0.86 4.85
CA LEU A 137 -0.56 -0.39 5.53
C LEU A 137 -1.80 -1.30 5.51
N ILE A 138 -1.61 -2.55 5.09
CA ILE A 138 -2.67 -3.56 5.06
C ILE A 138 -2.17 -4.77 5.84
N SER A 139 -2.87 -5.12 6.92
CA SER A 139 -2.52 -6.28 7.74
C SER A 139 -3.29 -7.52 7.31
N ARG A 140 -2.64 -8.69 7.39
CA ARG A 140 -3.27 -9.99 7.16
C ARG A 140 -4.33 -10.33 8.22
N LYS A 141 -4.10 -9.89 9.47
CA LYS A 141 -5.07 -9.96 10.58
C LYS A 141 -5.51 -8.56 10.99
N PRO A 142 -6.67 -8.40 11.64
CA PRO A 142 -7.06 -7.11 12.22
C PRO A 142 -5.96 -6.52 13.10
N PHE A 143 -5.69 -5.23 12.93
CA PHE A 143 -4.80 -4.51 13.82
C PHE A 143 -5.34 -4.49 15.24
N THR A 144 -4.48 -4.79 16.20
CA THR A 144 -4.83 -4.72 17.61
C THR A 144 -4.84 -3.27 18.12
N ALA A 145 -5.47 -3.02 19.26
CA ALA A 145 -5.42 -1.71 19.90
C ALA A 145 -3.97 -1.25 20.20
N ALA A 146 -3.07 -2.21 20.49
CA ALA A 146 -1.65 -1.92 20.72
C ALA A 146 -0.95 -1.49 19.42
N ASP A 147 -1.28 -2.10 18.28
CA ASP A 147 -0.73 -1.71 16.97
C ASP A 147 -1.19 -0.31 16.58
N VAL A 148 -2.48 -0.01 16.78
CA VAL A 148 -3.06 1.32 16.52
C VAL A 148 -2.40 2.38 17.40
N ALA A 149 -2.19 2.10 18.69
CA ALA A 149 -1.52 3.03 19.59
C ALA A 149 -0.07 3.30 19.17
N ARG A 150 0.68 2.25 18.82
CA ARG A 150 2.07 2.35 18.34
C ARG A 150 2.16 3.13 17.03
N ALA A 151 1.25 2.84 16.07
CA ALA A 151 1.19 3.55 14.79
C ALA A 151 0.92 5.04 15.00
N ARG A 152 0.00 5.39 15.89
CA ARG A 152 -0.30 6.79 16.27
C ARG A 152 0.93 7.49 16.84
N GLU A 153 1.55 6.91 17.86
CA GLU A 153 2.75 7.47 18.49
C GLU A 153 3.88 7.68 17.48
N THR A 154 4.10 6.70 16.60
CA THR A 154 5.13 6.77 15.56
C THR A 154 4.84 7.87 14.53
N ALA A 155 3.59 7.96 14.07
CA ALA A 155 3.17 8.98 13.11
C ALA A 155 3.29 10.39 13.71
N GLU A 156 2.86 10.60 14.95
CA GLU A 156 2.98 11.87 15.68
C GLU A 156 4.44 12.28 15.88
N ALA A 157 5.30 11.34 16.31
CA ALA A 157 6.74 11.59 16.48
C ALA A 157 7.43 11.95 15.16
N ALA A 158 7.01 11.33 14.05
CA ALA A 158 7.50 11.61 12.70
C ALA A 158 6.84 12.84 12.05
N LYS A 159 5.86 13.47 12.71
CA LYS A 159 5.03 14.57 12.18
C LYS A 159 4.28 14.19 10.89
N MET A 160 3.84 12.96 10.79
CA MET A 160 3.00 12.49 9.71
C MET A 160 1.54 12.82 10.00
N GLU A 161 0.78 13.11 8.95
CA GLU A 161 -0.67 13.24 9.04
C GLU A 161 -1.29 11.84 9.09
N ILE A 162 -2.17 11.60 10.06
CA ILE A 162 -2.94 10.37 10.17
C ILE A 162 -4.22 10.52 9.35
N LEU A 163 -4.28 9.86 8.19
CA LEU A 163 -5.46 9.87 7.33
C LEU A 163 -6.50 8.82 7.76
N TYR A 164 -6.04 7.65 8.24
CA TYR A 164 -6.91 6.61 8.76
C TYR A 164 -6.17 5.70 9.75
N LEU A 165 -6.79 5.41 10.86
CA LEU A 165 -6.45 4.32 11.77
C LEU A 165 -7.74 3.60 12.22
N PRO A 166 -7.72 2.27 12.50
CA PRO A 166 -8.88 1.56 13.03
C PRO A 166 -9.44 2.23 14.29
N GLY A 167 -10.76 2.43 14.31
CA GLY A 167 -11.45 3.07 15.43
C GLY A 167 -11.29 4.59 15.53
N ALA A 168 -10.58 5.24 14.61
CA ALA A 168 -10.47 6.70 14.61
C ALA A 168 -11.74 7.35 14.02
N THR A 169 -12.16 8.45 14.67
CA THR A 169 -13.30 9.25 14.20
C THR A 169 -12.77 10.31 13.22
N VAL A 170 -12.59 9.93 11.96
CA VAL A 170 -12.20 10.84 10.87
C VAL A 170 -13.28 10.83 9.78
N SER A 171 -13.47 11.97 9.12
CA SER A 171 -14.43 12.11 8.02
C SER A 171 -13.69 12.48 6.75
N ASN A 172 -13.10 11.48 6.09
CA ASN A 172 -12.43 11.62 4.79
C ASN A 172 -12.74 10.41 3.90
N ALA A 173 -12.28 10.44 2.65
CA ALA A 173 -12.57 9.40 1.67
C ALA A 173 -12.11 7.99 2.11
N PHE A 174 -10.99 7.89 2.83
CA PHE A 174 -10.50 6.61 3.33
C PHE A 174 -11.44 5.99 4.36
N ALA A 175 -11.84 6.78 5.37
CA ALA A 175 -12.80 6.32 6.38
C ALA A 175 -14.17 6.02 5.77
N GLN A 176 -14.65 6.89 4.86
CA GLN A 176 -15.93 6.69 4.19
C GLN A 176 -15.96 5.37 3.40
N LEU A 177 -14.92 5.08 2.61
CA LEU A 177 -14.82 3.82 1.88
C LEU A 177 -14.78 2.60 2.81
N LEU A 178 -13.92 2.61 3.82
CA LEU A 178 -13.70 1.47 4.71
C LEU A 178 -14.88 1.16 5.65
N THR A 179 -15.71 2.16 5.96
CA THR A 179 -16.86 2.02 6.86
C THR A 179 -18.21 2.10 6.15
N ALA A 180 -18.21 2.24 4.82
CA ALA A 180 -19.43 2.29 4.04
C ALA A 180 -20.22 1.00 4.17
N PRO A 181 -21.54 1.06 4.44
CA PRO A 181 -22.42 -0.12 4.38
C PRO A 181 -22.47 -0.72 2.97
N ASP A 182 -22.32 0.12 1.95
CA ASP A 182 -22.24 -0.23 0.55
C ASP A 182 -21.07 0.54 -0.08
N ALA A 183 -19.93 -0.14 -0.20
CA ALA A 183 -18.74 0.42 -0.82
C ALA A 183 -18.94 0.73 -2.31
N GLN A 184 -19.83 -0.03 -3.00
CA GLN A 184 -20.09 0.20 -4.41
C GLN A 184 -20.76 1.56 -4.64
N HIS A 185 -21.73 1.93 -3.80
CA HIS A 185 -22.38 3.24 -3.89
C HIS A 185 -21.37 4.38 -3.68
N PHE A 186 -20.45 4.25 -2.70
CA PHE A 186 -19.38 5.22 -2.52
C PHE A 186 -18.50 5.35 -3.78
N LEU A 187 -18.14 4.23 -4.41
CA LEU A 187 -17.28 4.21 -5.60
C LEU A 187 -17.97 4.80 -6.84
N ASP A 188 -19.28 4.65 -6.95
CA ASP A 188 -20.06 5.19 -8.07
C ASP A 188 -20.16 6.72 -8.00
N ASP A 189 -20.22 7.28 -6.79
CA ASP A 189 -20.32 8.73 -6.56
C ASP A 189 -18.93 9.41 -6.46
N TYR A 190 -17.82 8.63 -6.39
CA TYR A 190 -16.49 9.18 -6.23
C TYR A 190 -15.98 9.83 -7.54
N PRO A 191 -15.33 11.03 -7.49
CA PRO A 191 -14.98 11.79 -8.70
C PRO A 191 -13.90 11.14 -9.58
N PHE A 192 -13.26 10.08 -9.10
CA PHE A 192 -12.23 9.34 -9.83
C PHE A 192 -12.54 7.85 -9.83
N ASP A 193 -12.18 7.17 -10.92
CA ASP A 193 -12.26 5.72 -10.94
C ASP A 193 -11.14 5.12 -10.08
N VAL A 194 -11.50 4.65 -8.90
CA VAL A 194 -10.62 3.97 -7.92
C VAL A 194 -11.05 2.52 -7.69
N ARG A 195 -11.88 1.96 -8.60
CA ARG A 195 -12.32 0.57 -8.54
C ARG A 195 -11.16 -0.39 -8.74
N THR A 196 -11.36 -1.62 -8.31
CA THR A 196 -10.41 -2.71 -8.49
C THR A 196 -10.22 -3.06 -9.95
N LEU A 197 -9.01 -3.44 -10.31
CA LEU A 197 -8.65 -4.01 -11.60
C LEU A 197 -8.15 -5.44 -11.36
N GLY A 198 -8.60 -6.39 -12.20
CA GLY A 198 -8.07 -7.75 -12.24
C GLY A 198 -6.97 -7.87 -13.31
N ASP A 199 -6.31 -9.02 -13.35
CA ASP A 199 -5.26 -9.31 -14.35
C ASP A 199 -5.78 -9.37 -15.78
N ASP A 200 -7.07 -9.69 -15.96
CA ASP A 200 -7.69 -9.91 -17.28
C ASP A 200 -8.43 -8.67 -17.82
N ARG A 201 -8.09 -7.47 -17.35
CA ARG A 201 -8.76 -6.22 -17.78
C ARG A 201 -7.77 -5.19 -18.30
#